data_abde93c5a7ada4a98e8f2c26c30cb8d4
#
_entry.id   abde93c5a7ada4a98e8f2c26c30cb8d4
#
_cell.length_a   1.000
_cell.length_b   1.000
_cell.length_c   1.000
_cell.angle_alpha   90.00
_cell.angle_beta   90.00
_cell.angle_gamma   90.00
#
_symmetry.space_group_name_H-M   'P 1'
#
loop_
_entity.id
_entity.type
_entity.pdbx_description
1 polymer ?
#
loop_
_entity_poly.entity_id
_entity_poly.type
_entity_poly.pdbx_seq_one_letter_code
_entity_poly.pdbx_strand_id
1 'polypeptide(L)'
;MNIGEKIYMLRTTANMSQGDLAEQLNVSRQSVSKWENNNSTPDIEKLVLIADIFEITVDELVKSESTENTNAETNFTPEQSSITETKNDHKTLKSAKNIRAAKILLGLGISVVVGFFVFGLGLTGLIFSIPFLLCSLVCYVAKKDVGFICAWILVFIADMYVRLSTGSSWAAIKLTSQWTYSMNYWRLLIAWVQFGVILALVIYTIVRARKIVIDITPKFKKELLTYWLGFIVFEGGMTLTSNIINYKLTQQQKIPEFSTVFNWVFQFIDWLCIFFFAFAAAKTIIYIKNNHKKKEKKDFTN
;
A
#
# COMPACT_ATOMS: atom_id res chain seq x y z
N MET A 1 23.86 -20.99 -12.79
CA MET A 1 24.81 -19.92 -12.45
C MET A 1 24.17 -18.57 -12.80
N ASN A 2 24.15 -17.60 -11.90
CA ASN A 2 23.55 -16.28 -12.18
C ASN A 2 24.56 -15.31 -12.82
N ILE A 3 24.08 -14.14 -13.32
CA ILE A 3 24.95 -13.16 -14.03
C ILE A 3 26.13 -12.71 -13.17
N GLY A 4 25.94 -12.44 -11.89
CA GLY A 4 27.00 -11.97 -11.00
C GLY A 4 28.08 -13.04 -10.78
N GLU A 5 27.67 -14.30 -10.57
CA GLU A 5 28.61 -15.42 -10.49
C GLU A 5 29.38 -15.62 -11.79
N LYS A 6 28.74 -15.40 -12.95
CA LYS A 6 29.41 -15.49 -14.25
C LYS A 6 30.44 -14.38 -14.44
N ILE A 7 30.06 -13.13 -14.11
CA ILE A 7 31.00 -12.00 -14.15
C ILE A 7 32.20 -12.27 -13.25
N TYR A 8 31.96 -12.75 -12.02
CA TYR A 8 33.02 -13.13 -11.09
C TYR A 8 33.95 -14.18 -11.68
N MET A 9 33.37 -15.26 -12.26
CA MET A 9 34.13 -16.37 -12.84
C MET A 9 34.96 -15.90 -14.05
N LEU A 10 34.37 -15.15 -14.98
CA LEU A 10 35.05 -14.63 -16.16
C LEU A 10 36.23 -13.72 -15.77
N ARG A 11 36.00 -12.80 -14.83
CA ARG A 11 37.03 -11.90 -14.33
C ARG A 11 38.20 -12.67 -13.67
N THR A 12 37.88 -13.64 -12.81
CA THR A 12 38.91 -14.42 -12.11
C THR A 12 39.67 -15.33 -13.04
N THR A 13 39.01 -15.89 -14.05
CA THR A 13 39.67 -16.69 -15.10
C THR A 13 40.62 -15.84 -15.95
N ALA A 14 40.28 -14.56 -16.17
CA ALA A 14 41.15 -13.60 -16.86
C ALA A 14 42.23 -12.98 -15.93
N ASN A 15 42.35 -13.42 -14.69
CA ASN A 15 43.26 -12.89 -13.67
C ASN A 15 43.12 -11.40 -13.41
N MET A 16 41.93 -10.83 -13.57
CA MET A 16 41.61 -9.43 -13.35
C MET A 16 41.13 -9.19 -11.92
N SER A 17 41.52 -8.05 -11.30
CA SER A 17 40.93 -7.58 -10.07
C SER A 17 39.56 -6.91 -10.35
N GLN A 18 38.71 -6.73 -9.32
CA GLN A 18 37.47 -5.95 -9.45
C GLN A 18 37.74 -4.51 -9.89
N GLY A 19 38.93 -3.95 -9.55
CA GLY A 19 39.36 -2.64 -9.97
C GLY A 19 39.65 -2.59 -11.47
N ASP A 20 40.40 -3.59 -11.99
CA ASP A 20 40.77 -3.64 -13.40
C ASP A 20 39.54 -3.77 -14.31
N LEU A 21 38.59 -4.61 -13.92
CA LEU A 21 37.32 -4.72 -14.66
C LEU A 21 36.50 -3.43 -14.59
N ALA A 22 36.51 -2.75 -13.43
CA ALA A 22 35.80 -1.49 -13.25
C ALA A 22 36.38 -0.37 -14.13
N GLU A 23 37.72 -0.31 -14.25
CA GLU A 23 38.41 0.62 -15.10
C GLU A 23 38.07 0.40 -16.58
N GLN A 24 38.11 -0.84 -17.06
CA GLN A 24 37.73 -1.15 -18.44
C GLN A 24 36.28 -0.84 -18.78
N LEU A 25 35.39 -1.01 -17.82
CA LEU A 25 33.96 -0.70 -17.97
C LEU A 25 33.62 0.77 -17.70
N ASN A 26 34.62 1.58 -17.29
CA ASN A 26 34.42 2.97 -16.85
C ASN A 26 33.30 3.08 -15.77
N VAL A 27 33.44 2.28 -14.70
CA VAL A 27 32.50 2.27 -13.56
C VAL A 27 33.27 2.24 -12.24
N SER A 28 32.61 2.41 -11.12
CA SER A 28 33.25 2.26 -9.82
C SER A 28 33.52 0.79 -9.47
N ARG A 29 34.63 0.51 -8.74
CA ARG A 29 34.89 -0.83 -8.19
C ARG A 29 33.71 -1.36 -7.36
N GLN A 30 32.99 -0.47 -6.68
CA GLN A 30 31.80 -0.83 -5.90
C GLN A 30 30.66 -1.34 -6.79
N SER A 31 30.53 -0.83 -8.01
CA SER A 31 29.53 -1.30 -8.97
C SER A 31 29.81 -2.76 -9.36
N VAL A 32 31.05 -3.07 -9.73
CA VAL A 32 31.47 -4.45 -10.06
C VAL A 32 31.26 -5.36 -8.86
N SER A 33 31.66 -4.96 -7.66
CA SER A 33 31.42 -5.73 -6.44
C SER A 33 29.93 -6.00 -6.17
N LYS A 34 29.06 -5.02 -6.42
CA LYS A 34 27.62 -5.19 -6.28
C LYS A 34 27.05 -6.15 -7.31
N TRP A 35 27.54 -6.13 -8.54
CA TRP A 35 27.11 -7.04 -9.58
C TRP A 35 27.53 -8.48 -9.28
N GLU A 36 28.78 -8.72 -8.89
CA GLU A 36 29.29 -10.05 -8.54
C GLU A 36 28.56 -10.68 -7.33
N ASN A 37 28.13 -9.82 -6.37
CA ASN A 37 27.36 -10.26 -5.20
C ASN A 37 25.85 -10.26 -5.44
N ASN A 38 25.38 -10.06 -6.65
CA ASN A 38 23.94 -9.99 -7.02
C ASN A 38 23.14 -8.93 -6.25
N ASN A 39 23.79 -7.90 -5.72
CA ASN A 39 23.15 -6.77 -5.07
C ASN A 39 22.60 -5.73 -6.07
N SER A 40 23.08 -5.76 -7.30
CA SER A 40 22.57 -5.02 -8.46
C SER A 40 22.95 -5.74 -9.75
N THR A 41 22.30 -5.43 -10.86
CA THR A 41 22.62 -5.93 -12.20
C THR A 41 23.25 -4.80 -13.03
N PRO A 42 24.23 -5.12 -13.92
CA PRO A 42 24.68 -4.18 -14.92
C PRO A 42 23.54 -3.74 -15.83
N ASP A 43 23.58 -2.53 -16.36
CA ASP A 43 22.70 -2.11 -17.45
C ASP A 43 23.07 -2.80 -18.78
N ILE A 44 22.20 -2.67 -19.78
CA ILE A 44 22.38 -3.36 -21.07
C ILE A 44 23.69 -2.93 -21.75
N GLU A 45 24.07 -1.65 -21.65
CA GLU A 45 25.30 -1.15 -22.25
C GLU A 45 26.54 -1.79 -21.60
N LYS A 46 26.50 -1.98 -20.29
CA LYS A 46 27.59 -2.64 -19.54
C LYS A 46 27.64 -4.15 -19.79
N LEU A 47 26.48 -4.79 -19.97
CA LEU A 47 26.44 -6.21 -20.36
C LEU A 47 27.08 -6.46 -21.72
N VAL A 48 26.84 -5.57 -22.70
CA VAL A 48 27.48 -5.65 -24.01
C VAL A 48 29.00 -5.47 -23.88
N LEU A 49 29.45 -4.47 -23.13
CA LEU A 49 30.89 -4.24 -22.90
C LEU A 49 31.56 -5.40 -22.15
N ILE A 50 30.90 -6.00 -21.17
CA ILE A 50 31.39 -7.20 -20.47
C ILE A 50 31.53 -8.38 -21.44
N ALA A 51 30.52 -8.58 -22.29
CA ALA A 51 30.56 -9.63 -23.32
C ALA A 51 31.71 -9.42 -24.29
N ASP A 52 31.93 -8.19 -24.75
CA ASP A 52 33.06 -7.83 -25.63
C ASP A 52 34.41 -8.03 -24.96
N ILE A 53 34.59 -7.62 -23.70
CA ILE A 53 35.85 -7.78 -22.94
C ILE A 53 36.25 -9.27 -22.79
N PHE A 54 35.25 -10.13 -22.56
CA PHE A 54 35.49 -11.55 -22.35
C PHE A 54 35.30 -12.42 -23.59
N GLU A 55 35.07 -11.81 -24.75
CA GLU A 55 34.88 -12.46 -26.06
C GLU A 55 33.77 -13.54 -26.04
N ILE A 56 32.68 -13.24 -25.34
CA ILE A 56 31.48 -14.08 -25.28
C ILE A 56 30.26 -13.35 -25.82
N THR A 57 29.21 -14.07 -26.15
CA THR A 57 27.94 -13.42 -26.51
C THR A 57 27.19 -12.94 -25.28
N VAL A 58 26.40 -11.85 -25.43
CA VAL A 58 25.52 -11.39 -24.33
C VAL A 58 24.56 -12.50 -23.91
N ASP A 59 24.12 -13.32 -24.85
CA ASP A 59 23.29 -14.50 -24.59
C ASP A 59 23.99 -15.51 -23.68
N GLU A 60 25.25 -15.78 -23.89
CA GLU A 60 26.07 -16.65 -23.02
C GLU A 60 26.27 -16.04 -21.65
N LEU A 61 26.42 -14.72 -21.54
CA LEU A 61 26.54 -14.03 -20.27
C LEU A 61 25.25 -14.11 -19.46
N VAL A 62 24.09 -14.05 -20.10
CA VAL A 62 22.77 -13.96 -19.46
C VAL A 62 22.13 -15.33 -19.22
N LYS A 63 22.34 -16.33 -20.10
CA LYS A 63 21.74 -17.65 -19.93
C LYS A 63 22.37 -18.44 -18.78
N SER A 64 21.55 -18.87 -17.83
CA SER A 64 21.92 -19.83 -16.82
C SER A 64 22.05 -21.22 -17.46
N GLU A 65 23.22 -21.88 -17.40
CA GLU A 65 23.35 -23.28 -17.77
C GLU A 65 22.54 -24.12 -16.79
N SER A 66 21.39 -24.60 -17.23
CA SER A 66 20.82 -25.84 -16.72
C SER A 66 21.43 -26.98 -17.50
N THR A 67 22.27 -27.74 -16.83
CA THR A 67 22.79 -29.02 -17.31
C THR A 67 21.64 -29.97 -17.57
N GLU A 68 21.34 -30.25 -18.84
CA GLU A 68 20.91 -31.61 -19.24
C GLU A 68 21.02 -31.78 -20.75
N ASN A 69 21.62 -32.90 -21.09
CA ASN A 69 21.93 -33.40 -22.41
C ASN A 69 20.69 -33.72 -23.25
N THR A 70 20.92 -33.70 -24.54
CA THR A 70 20.43 -34.52 -25.64
C THR A 70 19.31 -33.99 -26.50
N ASN A 71 19.74 -33.68 -27.73
CA ASN A 71 19.16 -33.98 -29.05
C ASN A 71 17.78 -33.45 -29.46
N ALA A 72 17.88 -32.81 -30.61
CA ALA A 72 16.99 -32.83 -31.75
C ALA A 72 15.96 -31.70 -31.89
N GLU A 73 16.29 -30.86 -32.84
CA GLU A 73 15.46 -30.31 -33.93
C GLU A 73 14.22 -29.48 -33.64
N THR A 74 14.36 -28.22 -34.12
CA THR A 74 13.39 -27.41 -34.84
C THR A 74 12.07 -27.09 -34.19
N ASN A 75 11.89 -25.86 -33.75
CA ASN A 75 11.10 -24.86 -34.46
C ASN A 75 11.08 -23.53 -33.68
N PHE A 76 11.38 -22.46 -34.42
CA PHE A 76 11.30 -21.06 -34.02
C PHE A 76 9.91 -20.67 -33.58
N THR A 77 9.77 -20.07 -32.39
CA THR A 77 8.92 -18.91 -32.15
C THR A 77 9.50 -18.12 -30.97
N PRO A 78 9.88 -16.84 -31.15
CA PRO A 78 10.46 -16.01 -30.08
C PRO A 78 9.38 -15.28 -29.29
N GLU A 79 9.79 -14.85 -28.11
CA GLU A 79 9.10 -13.89 -27.23
C GLU A 79 7.96 -14.41 -26.39
N GLN A 80 8.31 -14.93 -25.21
CA GLN A 80 7.49 -14.64 -23.99
C GLN A 80 8.08 -15.15 -22.65
N SER A 81 9.25 -15.80 -22.64
CA SER A 81 9.74 -16.49 -21.43
C SER A 81 10.65 -15.67 -20.49
N SER A 82 11.37 -14.66 -20.97
CA SER A 82 12.34 -13.91 -20.14
C SER A 82 11.75 -12.83 -19.22
N ILE A 83 10.53 -12.37 -19.52
CA ILE A 83 9.82 -11.36 -18.69
C ILE A 83 9.10 -12.03 -17.50
N THR A 84 8.86 -13.32 -17.56
CA THR A 84 8.08 -14.06 -16.57
C THR A 84 8.93 -14.50 -15.37
N GLU A 85 10.21 -14.81 -15.57
CA GLU A 85 11.07 -15.31 -14.47
C GLU A 85 11.56 -14.21 -13.53
N THR A 86 12.00 -13.06 -14.05
CA THR A 86 12.36 -11.91 -13.21
C THR A 86 11.16 -11.32 -12.46
N LYS A 87 9.95 -11.42 -13.03
CA LYS A 87 8.72 -11.08 -12.31
C LYS A 87 8.35 -12.10 -11.23
N ASN A 88 8.67 -13.35 -11.42
CA ASN A 88 8.39 -14.41 -10.44
C ASN A 88 9.33 -14.33 -9.22
N ASP A 89 10.61 -14.06 -9.40
CA ASP A 89 11.56 -13.92 -8.30
C ASP A 89 11.29 -12.69 -7.44
N HIS A 90 10.99 -11.55 -8.05
CA HIS A 90 10.52 -10.37 -7.30
C HIS A 90 9.19 -10.62 -6.58
N LYS A 91 8.30 -11.43 -7.13
CA LYS A 91 7.02 -11.76 -6.53
C LYS A 91 7.15 -12.75 -5.38
N THR A 92 8.03 -13.73 -5.48
CA THR A 92 8.35 -14.70 -4.41
C THR A 92 9.09 -14.03 -3.25
N LEU A 93 10.06 -13.15 -3.53
CA LEU A 93 10.79 -12.39 -2.52
C LEU A 93 9.90 -11.42 -1.75
N LYS A 94 8.99 -10.73 -2.47
CA LYS A 94 8.01 -9.84 -1.86
C LYS A 94 6.98 -10.60 -1.02
N SER A 95 6.56 -11.77 -1.47
CA SER A 95 5.69 -12.67 -0.70
C SER A 95 6.37 -13.16 0.58
N ALA A 96 7.64 -13.54 0.53
CA ALA A 96 8.41 -13.96 1.70
C ALA A 96 8.58 -12.83 2.74
N LYS A 97 8.81 -11.58 2.30
CA LYS A 97 8.86 -10.41 3.19
C LYS A 97 7.53 -10.18 3.90
N ASN A 98 6.42 -10.25 3.17
CA ASN A 98 5.09 -10.08 3.74
C ASN A 98 4.75 -11.17 4.77
N ILE A 99 5.12 -12.42 4.50
CA ILE A 99 4.93 -13.54 5.43
C ILE A 99 5.77 -13.36 6.70
N ARG A 100 7.02 -12.90 6.58
CA ARG A 100 7.85 -12.58 7.76
C ARG A 100 7.23 -11.45 8.60
N ALA A 101 6.77 -10.37 7.96
CA ALA A 101 6.07 -9.29 8.64
C ALA A 101 4.78 -9.78 9.33
N ALA A 102 4.01 -10.66 8.68
CA ALA A 102 2.82 -11.26 9.27
C ALA A 102 3.14 -12.05 10.55
N LYS A 103 4.19 -12.88 10.54
CA LYS A 103 4.62 -13.65 11.71
C LYS A 103 5.07 -12.77 12.86
N ILE A 104 5.82 -11.70 12.57
CA ILE A 104 6.26 -10.73 13.59
C ILE A 104 5.05 -10.01 14.20
N LEU A 105 4.13 -9.53 13.38
CA LEU A 105 2.92 -8.84 13.87
C LEU A 105 2.02 -9.77 14.67
N LEU A 106 1.89 -11.03 14.26
CA LEU A 106 1.16 -12.04 15.02
C LEU A 106 1.79 -12.27 16.39
N GLY A 107 3.11 -12.43 16.45
CA GLY A 107 3.85 -12.59 17.70
C GLY A 107 3.69 -11.38 18.62
N LEU A 108 3.75 -10.16 18.09
CA LEU A 108 3.49 -8.93 18.84
C LEU A 108 2.06 -8.89 19.37
N GLY A 109 1.07 -9.24 18.56
CA GLY A 109 -0.32 -9.30 19.00
C GLY A 109 -0.53 -10.28 20.15
N ILE A 110 0.04 -11.47 20.06
CA ILE A 110 -0.03 -12.49 21.11
C ILE A 110 0.70 -12.01 22.38
N SER A 111 1.89 -11.41 22.26
CA SER A 111 2.63 -10.92 23.44
C SER A 111 1.89 -9.78 24.15
N VAL A 112 1.16 -8.94 23.43
CA VAL A 112 0.28 -7.93 24.03
C VAL A 112 -0.83 -8.60 24.86
N VAL A 113 -1.52 -9.60 24.29
CA VAL A 113 -2.57 -10.33 25.04
C VAL A 113 -2.01 -10.97 26.31
N VAL A 114 -0.89 -11.68 26.19
CA VAL A 114 -0.25 -12.34 27.34
C VAL A 114 0.21 -11.34 28.40
N GLY A 115 0.84 -10.25 27.98
CA GLY A 115 1.28 -9.18 28.88
C GLY A 115 0.12 -8.60 29.70
N PHE A 116 -0.97 -8.23 29.04
CA PHE A 116 -2.14 -7.68 29.72
C PHE A 116 -2.81 -8.70 30.67
N PHE A 117 -2.79 -9.99 30.29
CA PHE A 117 -3.29 -11.04 31.12
C PHE A 117 -2.44 -11.20 32.40
N VAL A 118 -1.11 -11.20 32.25
CA VAL A 118 -0.16 -11.28 33.40
C VAL A 118 -0.31 -10.10 34.37
N PHE A 119 -0.56 -8.89 33.83
CA PHE A 119 -0.80 -7.70 34.65
C PHE A 119 -2.22 -7.58 35.24
N GLY A 120 -3.05 -8.62 35.10
CA GLY A 120 -4.41 -8.64 35.66
C GLY A 120 -5.42 -7.76 34.92
N LEU A 121 -5.07 -7.22 33.73
CA LEU A 121 -5.93 -6.36 32.91
C LEU A 121 -6.86 -7.17 31.98
N GLY A 122 -6.77 -8.48 31.98
CA GLY A 122 -7.69 -9.43 31.38
C GLY A 122 -8.01 -9.17 29.92
N LEU A 123 -9.30 -9.06 29.60
CA LEU A 123 -9.79 -8.93 28.22
C LEU A 123 -9.39 -7.64 27.50
N THR A 124 -8.90 -6.61 28.20
CA THR A 124 -8.45 -5.37 27.55
C THR A 124 -7.27 -5.60 26.60
N GLY A 125 -6.42 -6.59 26.90
CA GLY A 125 -5.33 -7.00 26.04
C GLY A 125 -5.80 -7.48 24.65
N LEU A 126 -6.97 -8.11 24.56
CA LEU A 126 -7.56 -8.51 23.28
C LEU A 126 -7.85 -7.29 22.41
N ILE A 127 -8.41 -6.23 23.00
CA ILE A 127 -8.74 -5.00 22.28
C ILE A 127 -7.47 -4.35 21.73
N PHE A 128 -6.42 -4.22 22.55
CA PHE A 128 -5.14 -3.63 22.11
C PHE A 128 -4.37 -4.50 21.11
N SER A 129 -4.65 -5.80 21.03
CA SER A 129 -4.01 -6.70 20.06
C SER A 129 -4.66 -6.66 18.68
N ILE A 130 -5.92 -6.18 18.55
CA ILE A 130 -6.67 -6.15 17.29
C ILE A 130 -5.87 -5.54 16.12
N PRO A 131 -5.22 -4.35 16.22
CA PRO A 131 -4.48 -3.77 15.11
C PRO A 131 -3.35 -4.67 14.61
N PHE A 132 -2.65 -5.33 15.51
CA PHE A 132 -1.55 -6.25 15.16
C PHE A 132 -2.08 -7.50 14.46
N LEU A 133 -3.16 -8.09 14.96
CA LEU A 133 -3.78 -9.27 14.38
C LEU A 133 -4.37 -8.99 12.99
N LEU A 134 -5.07 -7.87 12.81
CA LEU A 134 -5.61 -7.48 11.51
C LEU A 134 -4.52 -7.15 10.49
N CYS A 135 -3.48 -6.41 10.89
CA CYS A 135 -2.34 -6.14 10.01
C CYS A 135 -1.58 -7.44 9.67
N SER A 136 -1.44 -8.38 10.60
CA SER A 136 -0.87 -9.70 10.35
C SER A 136 -1.67 -10.46 9.30
N LEU A 137 -3.00 -10.51 9.46
CA LEU A 137 -3.90 -11.15 8.50
C LEU A 137 -3.77 -10.52 7.10
N VAL A 138 -3.74 -9.19 7.01
CA VAL A 138 -3.55 -8.47 5.74
C VAL A 138 -2.20 -8.80 5.12
N CYS A 139 -1.11 -8.83 5.90
CA CYS A 139 0.22 -9.21 5.41
C CYS A 139 0.23 -10.64 4.86
N TYR A 140 -0.56 -11.54 5.43
CA TYR A 140 -0.66 -12.92 4.98
C TYR A 140 -1.52 -13.08 3.71
N VAL A 141 -2.67 -12.40 3.65
CA VAL A 141 -3.66 -12.57 2.57
C VAL A 141 -3.39 -11.65 1.39
N ALA A 142 -3.01 -10.40 1.63
CA ALA A 142 -2.89 -9.40 0.58
C ALA A 142 -1.58 -9.56 -0.23
N LYS A 143 -1.72 -9.80 -1.54
CA LYS A 143 -0.60 -9.92 -2.47
C LYS A 143 -0.04 -8.57 -2.92
N LYS A 144 -0.85 -7.51 -2.87
CA LYS A 144 -0.48 -6.15 -3.34
C LYS A 144 -0.91 -5.12 -2.29
N ASP A 145 -0.18 -4.01 -2.25
CA ASP A 145 -0.53 -2.81 -1.49
C ASP A 145 -0.73 -3.01 0.03
N VAL A 146 -0.07 -4.03 0.59
CA VAL A 146 -0.16 -4.41 2.00
C VAL A 146 0.01 -3.22 2.94
N GLY A 147 1.07 -2.42 2.77
CA GLY A 147 1.32 -1.25 3.62
C GLY A 147 0.22 -0.18 3.54
N PHE A 148 -0.40 -0.03 2.37
CA PHE A 148 -1.51 0.90 2.19
C PHE A 148 -2.77 0.43 2.93
N ILE A 149 -3.09 -0.86 2.83
CA ILE A 149 -4.24 -1.45 3.53
C ILE A 149 -4.01 -1.40 5.05
N CYS A 150 -2.81 -1.73 5.51
CA CYS A 150 -2.46 -1.62 6.94
C CYS A 150 -2.57 -0.18 7.46
N ALA A 151 -2.16 0.83 6.66
CA ALA A 151 -2.31 2.24 7.06
C ALA A 151 -3.78 2.62 7.29
N TRP A 152 -4.69 2.21 6.41
CA TRP A 152 -6.13 2.42 6.58
C TRP A 152 -6.68 1.74 7.84
N ILE A 153 -6.29 0.49 8.09
CA ILE A 153 -6.70 -0.27 9.26
C ILE A 153 -6.18 0.38 10.55
N LEU A 154 -4.91 0.77 10.58
CA LEU A 154 -4.29 1.37 11.77
C LEU A 154 -4.92 2.71 12.12
N VAL A 155 -5.14 3.58 11.13
CA VAL A 155 -5.76 4.89 11.37
C VAL A 155 -7.22 4.71 11.82
N PHE A 156 -7.97 3.79 11.20
CA PHE A 156 -9.33 3.45 11.61
C PHE A 156 -9.39 2.99 13.08
N ILE A 157 -8.55 2.03 13.46
CA ILE A 157 -8.55 1.48 14.82
C ILE A 157 -8.08 2.54 15.84
N ALA A 158 -7.05 3.32 15.50
CA ALA A 158 -6.56 4.39 16.35
C ALA A 158 -7.64 5.46 16.59
N ASP A 159 -8.36 5.86 15.56
CA ASP A 159 -9.48 6.80 15.68
C ASP A 159 -10.60 6.22 16.56
N MET A 160 -10.94 4.93 16.38
CA MET A 160 -11.93 4.26 17.23
C MET A 160 -11.51 4.23 18.70
N TYR A 161 -10.23 3.96 18.99
CA TYR A 161 -9.73 3.97 20.38
C TYR A 161 -9.78 5.37 21.00
N VAL A 162 -9.40 6.41 20.22
CA VAL A 162 -9.48 7.79 20.71
C VAL A 162 -10.93 8.18 20.99
N ARG A 163 -11.85 7.83 20.12
CA ARG A 163 -13.30 8.11 20.32
C ARG A 163 -13.85 7.42 21.56
N LEU A 164 -13.44 6.15 21.78
CA LEU A 164 -13.87 5.39 22.94
C LEU A 164 -13.34 5.95 24.24
N SER A 165 -12.05 6.31 24.29
CA SER A 165 -11.37 6.76 25.50
C SER A 165 -11.75 8.20 25.88
N THR A 166 -11.96 9.08 24.88
CA THR A 166 -12.19 10.52 25.10
C THR A 166 -13.63 10.96 24.89
N GLY A 167 -14.45 10.13 24.26
CA GLY A 167 -15.78 10.51 23.78
C GLY A 167 -15.75 11.61 22.72
N SER A 168 -14.58 11.87 22.12
CA SER A 168 -14.38 12.95 21.13
C SER A 168 -14.27 12.39 19.72
N SER A 169 -14.91 13.04 18.77
CA SER A 169 -14.87 12.73 17.35
C SER A 169 -14.36 13.94 16.57
N TRP A 170 -13.72 13.72 15.41
CA TRP A 170 -13.31 14.81 14.53
C TRP A 170 -14.46 15.75 14.16
N ALA A 171 -15.72 15.31 14.19
CA ALA A 171 -16.89 16.15 13.96
C ALA A 171 -17.04 17.28 14.99
N ALA A 172 -16.38 17.17 16.17
CA ALA A 172 -16.34 18.24 17.17
C ALA A 172 -15.66 19.52 16.66
N ILE A 173 -14.93 19.47 15.54
CA ILE A 173 -14.37 20.67 14.88
C ILE A 173 -15.45 21.70 14.54
N LYS A 174 -16.67 21.25 14.23
CA LYS A 174 -17.83 22.16 13.99
C LYS A 174 -18.07 23.10 15.17
N LEU A 175 -17.74 22.68 16.40
CA LEU A 175 -17.86 23.50 17.60
C LEU A 175 -16.79 24.60 17.69
N THR A 176 -15.75 24.57 16.85
CA THR A 176 -14.69 25.62 16.85
C THR A 176 -15.25 26.99 16.50
N SER A 177 -16.35 27.06 15.73
CA SER A 177 -17.04 28.33 15.42
C SER A 177 -17.89 28.85 16.56
N GLN A 178 -18.16 28.03 17.57
CA GLN A 178 -19.00 28.38 18.75
C GLN A 178 -18.11 28.56 19.97
N TRP A 179 -17.29 29.61 19.97
CA TRP A 179 -16.35 29.86 21.05
C TRP A 179 -17.13 30.23 22.33
N THR A 180 -17.14 29.31 23.31
CA THR A 180 -17.77 29.57 24.62
C THR A 180 -16.76 29.26 25.74
N TYR A 181 -16.88 30.01 26.86
CA TYR A 181 -15.96 29.89 28.00
C TYR A 181 -15.95 28.53 28.68
N SER A 182 -16.98 27.69 28.45
CA SER A 182 -17.15 26.34 29.01
C SER A 182 -16.63 25.24 28.12
N MET A 183 -15.91 25.55 27.04
CA MET A 183 -15.46 24.58 26.05
C MET A 183 -14.29 23.74 26.55
N ASN A 184 -14.36 22.42 26.38
CA ASN A 184 -13.26 21.52 26.68
C ASN A 184 -12.23 21.55 25.53
N TYR A 185 -11.22 22.43 25.66
CA TYR A 185 -10.17 22.62 24.64
C TYR A 185 -9.39 21.35 24.30
N TRP A 186 -9.20 20.43 25.25
CA TRP A 186 -8.54 19.16 24.99
C TRP A 186 -9.32 18.30 24.00
N ARG A 187 -10.64 18.25 24.11
CA ARG A 187 -11.48 17.53 23.14
C ARG A 187 -11.38 18.14 21.74
N LEU A 188 -11.32 19.47 21.66
CA LEU A 188 -11.17 20.17 20.40
C LEU A 188 -9.80 19.91 19.77
N LEU A 189 -8.72 19.95 20.56
CA LEU A 189 -7.37 19.63 20.09
C LEU A 189 -7.29 18.20 19.57
N ILE A 190 -7.85 17.23 20.30
CA ILE A 190 -7.94 15.84 19.87
C ILE A 190 -8.70 15.74 18.54
N ALA A 191 -9.82 16.43 18.38
CA ALA A 191 -10.62 16.44 17.15
C ALA A 191 -9.82 16.97 15.95
N TRP A 192 -9.03 18.05 16.14
CA TRP A 192 -8.15 18.59 15.10
C TRP A 192 -7.03 17.64 14.72
N VAL A 193 -6.42 16.95 15.68
CA VAL A 193 -5.39 15.91 15.42
C VAL A 193 -6.00 14.75 14.63
N GLN A 194 -7.16 14.24 15.06
CA GLN A 194 -7.88 13.17 14.34
C GLN A 194 -8.17 13.58 12.89
N PHE A 195 -8.71 14.78 12.70
CA PHE A 195 -9.00 15.31 11.36
C PHE A 195 -7.75 15.41 10.50
N GLY A 196 -6.65 15.94 11.06
CA GLY A 196 -5.37 16.04 10.34
C GLY A 196 -4.85 14.69 9.88
N VAL A 197 -4.91 13.67 10.73
CA VAL A 197 -4.49 12.30 10.39
C VAL A 197 -5.37 11.69 9.30
N ILE A 198 -6.69 11.84 9.43
CA ILE A 198 -7.64 11.35 8.40
C ILE A 198 -7.41 12.07 7.08
N LEU A 199 -7.25 13.39 7.09
CA LEU A 199 -6.97 14.19 5.91
C LEU A 199 -5.66 13.77 5.24
N ALA A 200 -4.62 13.53 6.02
CA ALA A 200 -3.34 13.03 5.51
C ALA A 200 -3.50 11.66 4.83
N LEU A 201 -4.29 10.75 5.40
CA LEU A 201 -4.58 9.44 4.81
C LEU A 201 -5.35 9.57 3.48
N VAL A 202 -6.33 10.46 3.41
CA VAL A 202 -7.08 10.76 2.18
C VAL A 202 -6.16 11.35 1.11
N ILE A 203 -5.34 12.35 1.47
CA ILE A 203 -4.36 12.95 0.56
C ILE A 203 -3.37 11.89 0.07
N TYR A 204 -2.84 11.05 0.96
CA TYR A 204 -1.95 9.94 0.60
C TYR A 204 -2.60 9.00 -0.41
N THR A 205 -3.88 8.64 -0.22
CA THR A 205 -4.66 7.81 -1.15
C THR A 205 -4.76 8.46 -2.52
N ILE A 206 -5.06 9.76 -2.58
CA ILE A 206 -5.16 10.54 -3.82
C ILE A 206 -3.81 10.65 -4.53
N VAL A 207 -2.73 10.99 -3.80
CA VAL A 207 -1.38 11.13 -4.38
C VAL A 207 -0.88 9.80 -4.92
N ARG A 208 -1.14 8.70 -4.20
CA ARG A 208 -0.83 7.35 -4.65
C ARG A 208 -1.57 7.01 -5.95
N ALA A 209 -2.85 7.35 -6.04
CA ALA A 209 -3.69 7.12 -7.22
C ALA A 209 -3.16 7.86 -8.46
N ARG A 210 -2.59 9.07 -8.30
CA ARG A 210 -1.98 9.84 -9.42
C ARG A 210 -0.83 9.12 -10.11
N LYS A 211 -0.12 8.23 -9.41
CA LYS A 211 1.01 7.45 -9.96
C LYS A 211 0.56 6.24 -10.78
N ILE A 212 -0.69 5.83 -10.64
CA ILE A 212 -1.23 4.65 -11.30
C ILE A 212 -1.73 5.05 -12.69
N VAL A 213 -1.26 4.34 -13.72
CA VAL A 213 -1.78 4.46 -15.08
C VAL A 213 -2.69 3.25 -15.31
N ILE A 214 -3.97 3.50 -15.54
CA ILE A 214 -4.97 2.45 -15.78
C ILE A 214 -5.77 2.83 -17.01
N ASP A 215 -6.02 1.88 -17.91
CA ASP A 215 -6.95 2.07 -19.00
C ASP A 215 -8.40 2.20 -18.48
N ILE A 216 -9.11 3.20 -19.01
CA ILE A 216 -10.50 3.46 -18.61
C ILE A 216 -11.40 2.42 -19.29
N THR A 217 -11.63 1.33 -18.57
CA THR A 217 -12.57 0.28 -18.97
C THR A 217 -14.00 0.62 -18.52
N PRO A 218 -15.04 0.02 -19.10
CA PRO A 218 -16.42 0.15 -18.58
C PRO A 218 -16.54 -0.27 -17.11
N LYS A 219 -15.75 -1.27 -16.69
CA LYS A 219 -15.66 -1.72 -15.29
C LYS A 219 -15.15 -0.59 -14.38
N PHE A 220 -14.12 0.14 -14.79
CA PHE A 220 -13.58 1.26 -14.03
C PHE A 220 -14.63 2.37 -13.81
N LYS A 221 -15.40 2.71 -14.86
CA LYS A 221 -16.49 3.70 -14.75
C LYS A 221 -17.58 3.24 -13.78
N LYS A 222 -17.95 1.97 -13.83
CA LYS A 222 -18.93 1.38 -12.91
C LYS A 222 -18.44 1.44 -11.45
N GLU A 223 -17.19 1.09 -11.21
CA GLU A 223 -16.58 1.18 -9.87
C GLU A 223 -16.52 2.64 -9.38
N LEU A 224 -16.16 3.60 -10.24
CA LEU A 224 -16.16 5.02 -9.90
C LEU A 224 -17.56 5.50 -9.47
N LEU A 225 -18.59 5.11 -10.22
CA LEU A 225 -19.98 5.42 -9.90
C LEU A 225 -20.39 4.78 -8.57
N THR A 226 -20.01 3.53 -8.34
CA THR A 226 -20.31 2.82 -7.08
C THR A 226 -19.72 3.53 -5.86
N TYR A 227 -18.48 4.04 -5.95
CA TYR A 227 -17.88 4.79 -4.84
C TYR A 227 -18.60 6.11 -4.56
N TRP A 228 -18.99 6.86 -5.61
CA TRP A 228 -19.76 8.10 -5.43
C TRP A 228 -21.16 7.84 -4.89
N LEU A 229 -21.85 6.83 -5.40
CA LEU A 229 -23.16 6.43 -4.88
C LEU A 229 -23.08 5.98 -3.42
N GLY A 230 -22.07 5.17 -3.08
CA GLY A 230 -21.83 4.77 -1.69
C GLY A 230 -21.65 5.97 -0.78
N PHE A 231 -20.82 6.95 -1.17
CA PHE A 231 -20.62 8.17 -0.41
C PHE A 231 -21.94 8.94 -0.21
N ILE A 232 -22.73 9.17 -1.28
CA ILE A 232 -23.99 9.92 -1.22
C ILE A 232 -25.02 9.21 -0.34
N VAL A 233 -25.14 7.89 -0.46
CA VAL A 233 -26.10 7.10 0.32
C VAL A 233 -25.75 7.12 1.81
N PHE A 234 -24.48 6.92 2.16
CA PHE A 234 -24.07 6.91 3.57
C PHE A 234 -24.14 8.31 4.19
N GLU A 235 -23.67 9.35 3.50
CA GLU A 235 -23.71 10.74 3.97
C GLU A 235 -25.15 11.24 4.08
N GLY A 236 -25.97 10.97 3.06
CA GLY A 236 -27.39 11.30 3.09
C GLY A 236 -28.17 10.59 4.21
N GLY A 237 -27.89 9.30 4.41
CA GLY A 237 -28.44 8.51 5.52
C GLY A 237 -28.06 9.08 6.89
N MET A 238 -26.79 9.46 7.07
CA MET A 238 -26.30 10.10 8.30
C MET A 238 -27.00 11.42 8.58
N THR A 239 -27.12 12.27 7.56
CA THR A 239 -27.77 13.59 7.68
C THR A 239 -29.24 13.43 8.03
N LEU A 240 -29.97 12.56 7.36
CA LEU A 240 -31.38 12.28 7.65
C LEU A 240 -31.59 11.77 9.09
N THR A 241 -30.76 10.82 9.52
CA THR A 241 -30.86 10.23 10.86
C THR A 241 -30.52 11.24 11.94
N SER A 242 -29.51 12.08 11.73
CA SER A 242 -29.15 13.17 12.63
C SER A 242 -30.30 14.19 12.77
N ASN A 243 -30.96 14.54 11.66
CA ASN A 243 -32.09 15.47 11.69
C ASN A 243 -33.30 14.86 12.43
N ILE A 244 -33.60 13.57 12.24
CA ILE A 244 -34.67 12.87 12.97
C ILE A 244 -34.39 12.84 14.47
N ILE A 245 -33.15 12.55 14.86
CA ILE A 245 -32.72 12.50 16.26
C ILE A 245 -32.86 13.90 16.88
N ASN A 246 -32.36 14.94 16.21
CA ASN A 246 -32.45 16.30 16.70
C ASN A 246 -33.92 16.77 16.83
N TYR A 247 -34.77 16.40 15.87
CA TYR A 247 -36.21 16.69 15.96
C TYR A 247 -36.86 16.03 17.17
N LYS A 248 -36.57 14.76 17.44
CA LYS A 248 -37.08 14.04 18.62
C LYS A 248 -36.57 14.61 19.94
N LEU A 249 -35.31 15.04 19.98
CA LEU A 249 -34.72 15.71 21.14
C LEU A 249 -35.42 17.03 21.45
N THR A 250 -35.74 17.84 20.43
CA THR A 250 -36.47 19.12 20.60
C THR A 250 -37.91 18.90 21.11
N GLN A 251 -38.51 17.76 20.79
CA GLN A 251 -39.84 17.39 21.28
C GLN A 251 -39.86 16.75 22.68
N GLN A 252 -38.72 16.74 23.40
CA GLN A 252 -38.54 16.06 24.72
C GLN A 252 -39.00 14.58 24.75
N GLN A 253 -39.03 13.93 23.63
CA GLN A 253 -39.34 12.51 23.56
C GLN A 253 -38.13 11.70 24.07
N LYS A 254 -38.40 10.73 24.99
CA LYS A 254 -37.36 9.79 25.46
C LYS A 254 -36.78 9.06 24.26
N ILE A 255 -35.48 9.26 24.03
CA ILE A 255 -34.70 8.44 23.09
C ILE A 255 -34.47 7.11 23.78
N PRO A 256 -34.74 5.95 23.13
CA PRO A 256 -34.49 4.65 23.71
C PRO A 256 -33.02 4.52 24.18
N GLU A 257 -32.76 3.71 25.21
CA GLU A 257 -31.43 3.42 25.77
C GLU A 257 -30.44 2.78 24.76
N PHE A 258 -30.85 2.57 23.54
CA PHE A 258 -30.02 2.20 22.38
C PHE A 258 -28.98 3.26 21.97
N SER A 259 -28.85 4.38 22.71
CA SER A 259 -27.97 5.48 22.35
C SER A 259 -26.50 5.07 22.16
N THR A 260 -26.03 4.08 22.93
CA THR A 260 -24.63 3.60 22.87
C THR A 260 -24.36 2.80 21.60
N VAL A 261 -25.22 1.84 21.28
CA VAL A 261 -25.12 1.01 20.06
C VAL A 261 -25.29 1.89 18.82
N PHE A 262 -26.23 2.83 18.86
CA PHE A 262 -26.42 3.81 17.79
C PHE A 262 -25.15 4.64 17.55
N ASN A 263 -24.50 5.14 18.60
CA ASN A 263 -23.25 5.89 18.48
C ASN A 263 -22.14 5.08 17.77
N TRP A 264 -22.02 3.80 18.08
CA TRP A 264 -21.06 2.91 17.42
C TRP A 264 -21.35 2.73 15.94
N VAL A 265 -22.62 2.51 15.60
CA VAL A 265 -23.04 2.36 14.20
C VAL A 265 -22.77 3.64 13.42
N PHE A 266 -23.06 4.81 13.99
CA PHE A 266 -22.78 6.10 13.37
C PHE A 266 -21.29 6.32 13.13
N GLN A 267 -20.46 6.00 14.11
CA GLN A 267 -19.00 6.13 13.96
C GLN A 267 -18.46 5.22 12.85
N PHE A 268 -19.00 4.01 12.73
CA PHE A 268 -18.62 3.11 11.64
C PHE A 268 -19.08 3.63 10.28
N ILE A 269 -20.29 4.18 10.19
CA ILE A 269 -20.82 4.80 8.96
C ILE A 269 -19.97 6.01 8.55
N ASP A 270 -19.57 6.87 9.50
CA ASP A 270 -18.62 7.98 9.24
C ASP A 270 -17.37 7.50 8.51
N TRP A 271 -16.78 6.39 8.98
CA TRP A 271 -15.61 5.80 8.35
C TRP A 271 -15.87 5.24 6.96
N LEU A 272 -17.04 4.66 6.73
CA LEU A 272 -17.47 4.25 5.39
C LEU A 272 -17.59 5.46 4.46
N CYS A 273 -18.16 6.57 4.92
CA CYS A 273 -18.20 7.82 4.15
C CYS A 273 -16.82 8.29 3.76
N ILE A 274 -15.87 8.35 4.71
CA ILE A 274 -14.47 8.77 4.46
C ILE A 274 -13.82 7.83 3.45
N PHE A 275 -13.99 6.51 3.60
CA PHE A 275 -13.47 5.51 2.69
C PHE A 275 -14.01 5.70 1.26
N PHE A 276 -15.34 5.75 1.11
CA PHE A 276 -15.96 5.94 -0.20
C PHE A 276 -15.55 7.25 -0.85
N PHE A 277 -15.48 8.34 -0.09
CA PHE A 277 -15.00 9.63 -0.58
C PHE A 277 -13.55 9.57 -1.07
N ALA A 278 -12.64 9.02 -0.26
CA ALA A 278 -11.23 8.95 -0.61
C ALA A 278 -10.99 8.16 -1.91
N PHE A 279 -11.66 7.02 -2.05
CA PHE A 279 -11.53 6.18 -3.25
C PHE A 279 -12.26 6.78 -4.45
N ALA A 280 -13.43 7.42 -4.26
CA ALA A 280 -14.13 8.16 -5.31
C ALA A 280 -13.25 9.30 -5.86
N ALA A 281 -12.69 10.13 -4.98
CA ALA A 281 -11.80 11.23 -5.34
C ALA A 281 -10.53 10.72 -6.07
N ALA A 282 -9.91 9.66 -5.56
CA ALA A 282 -8.74 9.04 -6.17
C ALA A 282 -9.04 8.54 -7.60
N LYS A 283 -10.15 7.83 -7.80
CA LYS A 283 -10.58 7.34 -9.14
C LYS A 283 -10.99 8.46 -10.07
N THR A 284 -11.62 9.52 -9.57
CA THR A 284 -11.97 10.71 -10.35
C THR A 284 -10.72 11.38 -10.92
N ILE A 285 -9.66 11.51 -10.13
CA ILE A 285 -8.39 12.10 -10.57
C ILE A 285 -7.73 11.23 -11.65
N ILE A 286 -7.75 9.90 -11.51
CA ILE A 286 -7.25 8.99 -12.56
C ILE A 286 -8.06 9.19 -13.86
N TYR A 287 -9.39 9.29 -13.74
CA TYR A 287 -10.28 9.49 -14.89
C TYR A 287 -9.98 10.79 -15.65
N ILE A 288 -9.87 11.91 -14.91
CA ILE A 288 -9.56 13.23 -15.48
C ILE A 288 -8.19 13.21 -16.18
N LYS A 289 -7.16 12.68 -15.51
CA LYS A 289 -5.80 12.59 -16.07
C LYS A 289 -5.75 11.80 -17.38
N ASN A 290 -6.46 10.69 -17.46
CA ASN A 290 -6.46 9.85 -18.65
C ASN A 290 -7.26 10.48 -19.81
N ASN A 291 -8.33 11.22 -19.51
CA ASN A 291 -9.07 11.95 -20.53
C ASN A 291 -8.26 13.12 -21.10
N HIS A 292 -7.48 13.81 -20.28
CA HIS A 292 -6.57 14.86 -20.75
C HIS A 292 -5.52 14.31 -21.73
N LYS A 293 -4.88 13.21 -21.38
CA LYS A 293 -3.90 12.55 -22.28
C LYS A 293 -4.50 12.07 -23.60
N LYS A 294 -5.78 11.67 -23.60
CA LYS A 294 -6.47 11.28 -24.84
C LYS A 294 -6.79 12.48 -25.74
N LYS A 295 -7.10 13.64 -25.15
CA LYS A 295 -7.30 14.88 -25.91
C LYS A 295 -6.00 15.36 -26.55
N GLU A 296 -4.92 15.45 -25.78
CA GLU A 296 -3.60 15.84 -26.29
C GLU A 296 -3.16 14.96 -27.47
N LYS A 297 -3.35 13.63 -27.38
CA LYS A 297 -3.01 12.73 -28.50
C LYS A 297 -3.87 12.97 -29.74
N LYS A 298 -5.13 13.35 -29.61
CA LYS A 298 -6.00 13.67 -30.76
C LYS A 298 -5.62 14.98 -31.44
N ASP A 299 -5.20 15.97 -30.66
CA ASP A 299 -4.80 17.28 -31.18
C ASP A 299 -3.44 17.24 -31.90
N PHE A 300 -2.59 16.22 -31.61
CA PHE A 300 -1.34 15.97 -32.36
C PHE A 300 -1.49 15.11 -33.61
N THR A 301 -2.65 14.49 -33.85
CA THR A 301 -2.91 13.61 -35.00
C THR A 301 -3.82 14.25 -36.07
N ASN A 302 -4.34 15.44 -35.80
CA ASN A 302 -5.05 16.31 -36.74
C ASN A 302 -4.17 17.52 -37.12
#